data_f5bdec7d2f75889decad4ae8c0ac50dc
#
_entry.id   f5bdec7d2f75889decad4ae8c0ac50dc
#
_cell.length_a   1.000
_cell.length_b   1.000
_cell.length_c   1.000
_cell.angle_alpha   90.00
_cell.angle_beta   90.00
_cell.angle_gamma   90.00
#
_symmetry.space_group_name_H-M   'P 1'
#
loop_
_entity.id
_entity.type
_entity.pdbx_description
1 polymer ?
#
loop_
_entity_poly.entity_id
_entity_poly.type
_entity_poly.pdbx_seq_one_letter_code
_entity_poly.pdbx_strand_id
1 'polypeptide(L)'
;MAYKPHQTSKSNSCHSIRSTTILTAFLFITSFLLFLLHPSHRLSESPFKEDQSHFSGDLRKAQFAWNKLCFGPSSDKLKLAVFSKKWPIGAAPGGMERHASTLYTELAARGHEVHVFTVPSDRQARPNLIQGNLHVHFAPNDAGSLNFSLAFEAFRRENAVAPFDYVHTESVSLPHWRAKMVPKVAVTWHGIWYEIMHSNLFQSLLWEPNGPSGPNPILQEAMPRLVDEIRFFSSYTQHICISDSASDILVNIYQLPPNNVHTILNGADQTRFIHDPRSGALFREKHGVPANVSLVMGVAGRLVRDKGHPLLYEAFASMRGRHPGVLLLVAGSGPWARRYEELQPNVKVVGALGPSELAEFYNAVDVFVNPTMRLQGLDLTLMEAMHCGKAVVTTNFPSIRGTVVVNEGLGYVFSPNVRSLKEALERAIRDGPVVLRKKGMACKERALSLFTANKMTSAYERFFLCMKKDEYCRYPLPTDC
;
A
#
# COMPACT_ATOMS: atom_id res chain seq x y z
N MET A 1 -69.84 -24.65 45.61
CA MET A 1 -70.10 -23.89 46.83
C MET A 1 -69.75 -22.45 46.59
N ALA A 2 -70.78 -21.65 46.71
CA ALA A 2 -70.86 -20.23 46.61
C ALA A 2 -70.06 -19.46 47.67
N TYR A 3 -69.54 -18.33 47.35
CA TYR A 3 -69.88 -17.10 48.01
C TYR A 3 -69.39 -15.85 47.26
N LYS A 4 -70.28 -14.89 47.11
CA LYS A 4 -70.23 -13.56 46.55
C LYS A 4 -69.95 -12.56 47.71
N PRO A 5 -69.96 -11.24 47.49
CA PRO A 5 -68.87 -10.26 47.26
C PRO A 5 -68.85 -9.15 48.34
N HIS A 6 -67.90 -8.30 48.32
CA HIS A 6 -68.10 -6.96 48.92
C HIS A 6 -67.56 -5.80 48.05
N GLN A 7 -68.44 -4.85 47.84
CA GLN A 7 -68.22 -3.54 47.25
C GLN A 7 -67.58 -2.56 48.27
N THR A 8 -66.96 -1.56 47.74
CA THR A 8 -66.87 -0.12 47.96
C THR A 8 -65.40 0.29 47.94
N SER A 9 -64.97 1.41 47.43
CA SER A 9 -65.57 2.71 47.12
C SER A 9 -64.66 3.48 46.15
N LYS A 10 -65.27 4.33 45.33
CA LYS A 10 -64.61 5.32 44.50
C LYS A 10 -63.90 6.39 45.36
N SER A 11 -62.68 6.78 45.01
CA SER A 11 -62.23 8.14 45.25
C SER A 11 -61.22 8.57 44.19
N ASN A 12 -61.44 9.78 43.72
CA ASN A 12 -60.80 10.54 42.66
C ASN A 12 -59.26 10.59 42.76
N SER A 13 -58.60 10.29 41.64
CA SER A 13 -57.27 10.86 41.36
C SER A 13 -57.08 11.01 39.84
N CYS A 14 -57.74 11.97 39.24
CA CYS A 14 -57.66 12.31 37.81
C CYS A 14 -56.75 13.53 37.53
N HIS A 15 -56.00 14.04 38.52
CA HIS A 15 -55.15 15.23 38.33
C HIS A 15 -53.64 14.96 38.42
N SER A 16 -53.16 13.79 38.87
CA SER A 16 -51.74 13.51 38.98
C SER A 16 -51.08 12.99 37.71
N ILE A 17 -51.82 12.35 36.80
CA ILE A 17 -51.26 11.72 35.61
C ILE A 17 -50.96 12.74 34.49
N ARG A 18 -51.63 13.87 34.42
CA ARG A 18 -51.34 14.90 33.40
C ARG A 18 -50.06 15.70 33.69
N SER A 19 -49.71 15.91 34.93
CA SER A 19 -48.53 16.68 35.34
C SER A 19 -47.21 15.92 35.11
N THR A 20 -47.20 14.60 35.37
CA THR A 20 -46.01 13.74 35.14
C THR A 20 -45.72 13.50 33.68
N THR A 21 -46.79 13.37 32.84
CA THR A 21 -46.61 13.18 31.37
C THR A 21 -46.09 14.44 30.69
N ILE A 22 -46.49 15.62 31.15
CA ILE A 22 -46.00 16.91 30.62
C ILE A 22 -44.56 17.14 31.06
N LEU A 23 -44.18 16.77 32.28
CA LEU A 23 -42.79 16.91 32.77
C LEU A 23 -41.81 15.95 32.08
N THR A 24 -42.22 14.70 31.81
CA THR A 24 -41.43 13.74 31.03
C THR A 24 -41.30 14.14 29.58
N ALA A 25 -42.34 14.64 28.94
CA ALA A 25 -42.27 15.16 27.58
C ALA A 25 -41.37 16.40 27.47
N PHE A 26 -41.40 17.28 28.48
CA PHE A 26 -40.53 18.46 28.52
C PHE A 26 -39.04 18.07 28.73
N LEU A 27 -38.76 17.09 29.56
CA LEU A 27 -37.40 16.54 29.75
C LEU A 27 -36.89 15.84 28.50
N PHE A 28 -37.71 15.11 27.77
CA PHE A 28 -37.33 14.50 26.48
C PHE A 28 -37.08 15.56 25.41
N ILE A 29 -37.91 16.59 25.30
CA ILE A 29 -37.75 17.69 24.33
C ILE A 29 -36.51 18.52 24.65
N THR A 30 -36.27 18.83 25.93
CA THR A 30 -35.05 19.56 26.33
C THR A 30 -33.78 18.73 26.16
N SER A 31 -33.80 17.43 26.43
CA SER A 31 -32.64 16.51 26.15
C SER A 31 -32.42 16.38 24.64
N PHE A 32 -33.46 16.30 23.83
CA PHE A 32 -33.36 16.24 22.38
C PHE A 32 -32.87 17.57 21.77
N LEU A 33 -33.33 18.71 22.29
CA LEU A 33 -32.84 20.03 21.94
C LEU A 33 -31.39 20.26 22.37
N LEU A 34 -30.99 19.78 23.57
CA LEU A 34 -29.61 19.79 24.02
C LEU A 34 -28.73 18.87 23.18
N PHE A 35 -29.27 17.75 22.69
CA PHE A 35 -28.59 16.86 21.75
C PHE A 35 -28.43 17.50 20.35
N LEU A 36 -29.41 18.28 19.90
CA LEU A 36 -29.38 19.04 18.62
C LEU A 36 -28.50 20.31 18.72
N LEU A 37 -28.42 20.92 19.90
CA LEU A 37 -27.62 22.13 20.16
C LEU A 37 -26.19 21.80 20.66
N HIS A 38 -25.88 20.52 20.97
CA HIS A 38 -24.48 20.11 21.09
C HIS A 38 -23.88 20.26 19.70
N PRO A 39 -22.78 21.05 19.57
CA PRO A 39 -22.05 21.08 18.34
C PRO A 39 -21.72 19.62 18.01
N SER A 40 -22.28 19.15 16.86
CA SER A 40 -22.07 17.81 16.33
C SER A 40 -20.68 17.36 16.76
N HIS A 41 -20.59 16.28 17.54
CA HIS A 41 -19.34 15.57 17.76
C HIS A 41 -18.74 15.43 16.36
N ARG A 42 -17.81 16.29 16.02
CA ARG A 42 -16.78 15.94 15.07
C ARG A 42 -16.28 14.63 15.60
N LEU A 43 -16.51 13.58 14.82
CA LEU A 43 -15.84 12.31 15.02
C LEU A 43 -14.43 12.70 15.41
N SER A 44 -14.05 12.38 16.61
CA SER A 44 -12.76 12.64 17.20
C SER A 44 -11.72 12.37 16.11
N GLU A 45 -11.20 13.43 15.51
CA GLU A 45 -9.94 13.31 14.78
C GLU A 45 -9.02 12.67 15.78
N SER A 46 -8.44 11.55 15.43
CA SER A 46 -7.55 10.80 16.29
C SER A 46 -6.59 11.79 16.94
N PRO A 47 -6.31 11.73 18.25
CA PRO A 47 -5.48 12.70 18.95
C PRO A 47 -4.01 12.73 18.49
N PHE A 48 -3.68 12.07 17.38
CA PHE A 48 -2.35 11.90 16.79
C PHE A 48 -2.16 12.56 15.43
N LYS A 49 -2.77 13.74 15.20
CA LYS A 49 -2.22 14.67 14.21
C LYS A 49 -1.31 15.66 14.94
N GLU A 50 -0.14 15.18 15.35
CA GLU A 50 1.01 16.06 15.56
C GLU A 50 1.23 16.82 14.24
N ASP A 51 1.28 18.14 14.31
CA ASP A 51 1.56 18.96 13.12
C ASP A 51 2.99 18.63 12.66
N GLN A 52 3.07 17.77 11.64
CA GLN A 52 4.30 17.14 11.17
C GLN A 52 5.28 18.16 10.56
N SER A 53 4.82 19.39 10.33
CA SER A 53 5.65 20.52 9.86
C SER A 53 6.64 21.01 10.92
N HIS A 54 6.50 20.59 12.18
CA HIS A 54 7.33 21.04 13.32
C HIS A 54 7.97 19.91 14.14
N PHE A 55 8.05 18.68 13.57
CA PHE A 55 8.72 17.60 14.29
C PHE A 55 10.17 17.97 14.60
N SER A 56 10.56 17.85 15.87
CA SER A 56 11.94 18.00 16.34
C SER A 56 12.18 16.98 17.44
N GLY A 57 13.23 16.17 17.29
CA GLY A 57 13.54 15.15 18.28
C GLY A 57 14.24 13.92 17.72
N ASP A 58 14.08 12.81 18.42
CA ASP A 58 14.66 11.51 18.04
C ASP A 58 13.74 10.80 17.03
N LEU A 59 14.24 10.59 15.82
CA LEU A 59 13.52 9.92 14.72
C LEU A 59 13.01 8.51 15.08
N ARG A 60 13.68 7.82 16.00
CA ARG A 60 13.23 6.49 16.48
C ARG A 60 11.87 6.54 17.18
N LYS A 61 11.45 7.72 17.65
CA LYS A 61 10.16 7.98 18.29
C LYS A 61 9.10 8.51 17.32
N ALA A 62 9.46 8.76 16.06
CA ALA A 62 8.53 9.28 15.07
C ALA A 62 7.49 8.19 14.70
N GLN A 63 6.22 8.45 14.96
CA GLN A 63 5.09 7.55 14.64
C GLN A 63 4.40 7.94 13.32
N PHE A 64 5.16 8.40 12.36
CA PHE A 64 4.68 8.77 11.03
C PHE A 64 5.75 8.44 9.98
N ALA A 65 5.35 8.43 8.71
CA ALA A 65 6.26 8.11 7.62
C ALA A 65 7.39 9.15 7.48
N TRP A 66 8.63 8.68 7.52
CA TRP A 66 9.83 9.52 7.42
C TRP A 66 9.93 10.29 6.10
N ASN A 67 9.26 9.82 5.04
CA ASN A 67 9.14 10.54 3.77
C ASN A 67 8.49 11.94 3.90
N LYS A 68 7.79 12.22 5.00
CA LYS A 68 7.19 13.53 5.28
C LYS A 68 8.23 14.56 5.71
N LEU A 69 9.40 14.08 6.14
CA LEU A 69 10.53 14.92 6.52
C LEU A 69 11.43 15.22 5.33
N CYS A 70 12.25 16.24 5.47
CA CYS A 70 13.25 16.60 4.49
C CYS A 70 14.63 16.34 5.08
N PHE A 71 15.38 15.42 4.47
CA PHE A 71 16.71 15.06 4.90
C PHE A 71 17.77 15.65 3.97
N GLY A 72 18.75 16.32 4.54
CA GLY A 72 19.91 16.82 3.84
C GLY A 72 20.91 15.72 3.47
N PRO A 73 21.88 16.01 2.59
CA PRO A 73 22.90 15.05 2.21
C PRO A 73 23.84 14.74 3.38
N SER A 74 24.36 13.51 3.44
CA SER A 74 25.38 13.12 4.41
C SER A 74 26.73 12.96 3.75
N SER A 75 27.79 13.38 4.45
CA SER A 75 29.19 13.08 4.09
C SER A 75 29.58 11.64 4.45
N ASP A 76 28.94 11.07 5.48
CA ASP A 76 29.20 9.72 5.93
C ASP A 76 28.69 8.69 4.93
N LYS A 77 29.54 7.71 4.64
CA LYS A 77 29.19 6.60 3.75
C LYS A 77 29.07 5.30 4.53
N LEU A 78 28.24 4.43 4.03
CA LEU A 78 27.92 3.13 4.61
C LEU A 78 28.35 2.01 3.67
N LYS A 79 28.75 0.89 4.25
CA LYS A 79 28.86 -0.39 3.57
C LYS A 79 27.68 -1.25 4.01
N LEU A 80 26.76 -1.53 3.08
CA LEU A 80 25.48 -2.21 3.35
C LEU A 80 25.46 -3.60 2.73
N ALA A 81 25.02 -4.60 3.51
CA ALA A 81 24.65 -5.91 3.00
C ALA A 81 23.13 -6.02 2.90
N VAL A 82 22.63 -6.46 1.76
CA VAL A 82 21.20 -6.56 1.47
C VAL A 82 20.85 -7.98 1.02
N PHE A 83 19.79 -8.55 1.58
CA PHE A 83 19.20 -9.80 1.11
C PHE A 83 17.89 -9.51 0.39
N SER A 84 17.77 -9.91 -0.88
CA SER A 84 16.56 -9.79 -1.69
C SER A 84 16.23 -11.10 -2.39
N LYS A 85 14.95 -11.45 -2.45
CA LYS A 85 14.53 -12.73 -3.06
C LYS A 85 14.90 -12.83 -4.53
N LYS A 86 14.81 -11.70 -5.27
CA LYS A 86 15.11 -11.64 -6.71
C LYS A 86 15.60 -10.25 -7.07
N TRP A 87 16.49 -10.19 -8.07
CA TRP A 87 16.93 -8.96 -8.70
C TRP A 87 16.31 -8.82 -10.10
N PRO A 88 15.82 -7.65 -10.51
CA PRO A 88 15.08 -7.47 -11.77
C PRO A 88 16.02 -7.47 -12.99
N ILE A 89 16.30 -8.65 -13.50
CA ILE A 89 17.10 -8.84 -14.70
C ILE A 89 16.46 -9.91 -15.59
N GLY A 90 16.32 -9.64 -16.89
CA GLY A 90 15.84 -10.58 -17.88
C GLY A 90 14.34 -10.90 -17.88
N ALA A 91 13.58 -10.46 -16.87
CA ALA A 91 12.13 -10.64 -16.77
C ALA A 91 11.45 -9.40 -16.19
N ALA A 92 10.16 -9.23 -16.48
CA ALA A 92 9.38 -8.13 -15.92
C ALA A 92 9.32 -8.22 -14.39
N PRO A 93 9.80 -7.21 -13.65
CA PRO A 93 9.92 -7.26 -12.20
C PRO A 93 8.58 -7.07 -11.49
N GLY A 94 8.41 -7.73 -10.35
CA GLY A 94 7.33 -7.45 -9.39
C GLY A 94 7.59 -6.17 -8.59
N GLY A 95 6.64 -5.81 -7.71
CA GLY A 95 6.75 -4.59 -6.89
C GLY A 95 7.96 -4.60 -5.96
N MET A 96 8.22 -5.73 -5.29
CA MET A 96 9.36 -5.84 -4.35
C MET A 96 10.71 -5.76 -5.08
N GLU A 97 10.85 -6.40 -6.23
CA GLU A 97 12.07 -6.33 -7.04
C GLU A 97 12.32 -4.90 -7.56
N ARG A 98 11.26 -4.17 -7.95
CA ARG A 98 11.38 -2.77 -8.38
C ARG A 98 11.72 -1.86 -7.21
N HIS A 99 11.11 -2.06 -6.05
CA HIS A 99 11.47 -1.33 -4.82
C HIS A 99 12.96 -1.52 -4.51
N ALA A 100 13.42 -2.76 -4.39
CA ALA A 100 14.80 -3.09 -4.06
C ALA A 100 15.79 -2.49 -5.07
N SER A 101 15.56 -2.68 -6.37
CA SER A 101 16.47 -2.14 -7.40
C SER A 101 16.51 -0.61 -7.38
N THR A 102 15.37 0.06 -7.21
CA THR A 102 15.31 1.51 -7.12
C THR A 102 16.08 2.02 -5.90
N LEU A 103 15.78 1.47 -4.73
CA LEU A 103 16.40 1.91 -3.47
C LEU A 103 17.91 1.71 -3.47
N TYR A 104 18.38 0.52 -3.82
CA TYR A 104 19.82 0.20 -3.67
C TYR A 104 20.67 0.80 -4.78
N THR A 105 20.13 0.99 -5.99
CA THR A 105 20.80 1.74 -7.04
C THR A 105 20.97 3.21 -6.65
N GLU A 106 19.95 3.83 -6.09
CA GLU A 106 20.01 5.21 -5.63
C GLU A 106 20.95 5.39 -4.42
N LEU A 107 20.96 4.46 -3.45
CA LEU A 107 21.91 4.47 -2.34
C LEU A 107 23.36 4.36 -2.84
N ALA A 108 23.61 3.47 -3.79
CA ALA A 108 24.93 3.32 -4.41
C ALA A 108 25.34 4.60 -5.19
N ALA A 109 24.41 5.23 -5.92
CA ALA A 109 24.64 6.50 -6.62
C ALA A 109 24.98 7.65 -5.66
N ARG A 110 24.48 7.60 -4.40
CA ARG A 110 24.84 8.53 -3.33
C ARG A 110 26.20 8.25 -2.69
N GLY A 111 26.90 7.21 -3.15
CA GLY A 111 28.26 6.87 -2.72
C GLY A 111 28.34 5.84 -1.59
N HIS A 112 27.23 5.21 -1.19
CA HIS A 112 27.27 4.06 -0.29
C HIS A 112 27.70 2.80 -1.04
N GLU A 113 28.54 1.96 -0.41
CA GLU A 113 28.88 0.64 -0.95
C GLU A 113 27.77 -0.35 -0.61
N VAL A 114 27.07 -0.85 -1.62
CA VAL A 114 25.87 -1.69 -1.45
C VAL A 114 26.09 -3.06 -2.08
N HIS A 115 26.05 -4.11 -1.26
CA HIS A 115 26.16 -5.51 -1.67
C HIS A 115 24.81 -6.20 -1.57
N VAL A 116 24.25 -6.65 -2.69
CA VAL A 116 22.96 -7.34 -2.75
C VAL A 116 23.16 -8.82 -2.99
N PHE A 117 22.72 -9.66 -2.06
CA PHE A 117 22.76 -11.12 -2.13
C PHE A 117 21.40 -11.64 -2.60
N THR A 118 21.34 -12.22 -3.81
CA THR A 118 20.07 -12.46 -4.50
C THR A 118 20.17 -13.52 -5.61
N VAL A 119 19.11 -13.67 -6.40
CA VAL A 119 19.08 -14.45 -7.66
C VAL A 119 18.44 -13.64 -8.77
N PRO A 120 18.75 -13.91 -10.06
CA PRO A 120 18.12 -13.22 -11.18
C PRO A 120 16.62 -13.55 -11.29
N SER A 121 15.80 -12.57 -11.72
CA SER A 121 14.36 -12.75 -11.92
C SER A 121 14.02 -13.74 -13.04
N ASP A 122 14.86 -13.84 -14.07
CA ASP A 122 14.69 -14.74 -15.21
C ASP A 122 15.12 -16.20 -14.95
N ARG A 123 15.58 -16.48 -13.74
CA ARG A 123 16.06 -17.81 -13.30
C ARG A 123 17.28 -18.37 -14.06
N GLN A 124 17.97 -17.54 -14.83
CA GLN A 124 19.18 -17.94 -15.54
C GLN A 124 20.41 -17.74 -14.65
N ALA A 125 21.39 -18.63 -14.74
CA ALA A 125 22.68 -18.42 -14.10
C ALA A 125 23.37 -17.19 -14.71
N ARG A 126 23.84 -16.28 -13.85
CA ARG A 126 24.51 -15.05 -14.27
C ARG A 126 25.76 -14.78 -13.43
N PRO A 127 26.80 -14.17 -14.00
CA PRO A 127 27.91 -13.65 -13.21
C PRO A 127 27.42 -12.50 -12.30
N ASN A 128 28.16 -12.26 -11.22
CA ASN A 128 27.92 -11.10 -10.37
C ASN A 128 27.96 -9.81 -11.19
N LEU A 129 27.10 -8.85 -10.80
CA LEU A 129 27.03 -7.54 -11.43
C LEU A 129 27.72 -6.52 -10.53
N ILE A 130 28.59 -5.69 -11.11
CA ILE A 130 29.21 -4.54 -10.44
C ILE A 130 28.86 -3.29 -11.27
N GLN A 131 28.23 -2.31 -10.63
CA GLN A 131 27.87 -1.05 -11.25
C GLN A 131 28.17 0.10 -10.27
N GLY A 132 29.35 0.70 -10.44
CA GLY A 132 29.86 1.67 -9.45
C GLY A 132 29.95 1.04 -8.05
N ASN A 133 29.29 1.62 -7.09
CA ASN A 133 29.25 1.14 -5.70
C ASN A 133 28.18 0.07 -5.44
N LEU A 134 27.44 -0.37 -6.46
CA LEU A 134 26.46 -1.46 -6.35
C LEU A 134 27.08 -2.78 -6.79
N HIS A 135 27.12 -3.75 -5.88
CA HIS A 135 27.64 -5.10 -6.08
C HIS A 135 26.50 -6.11 -5.92
N VAL A 136 26.07 -6.77 -6.99
CA VAL A 136 24.98 -7.76 -6.95
C VAL A 136 25.60 -9.15 -7.04
N HIS A 137 25.47 -9.92 -5.96
CA HIS A 137 25.98 -11.28 -5.83
C HIS A 137 24.86 -12.26 -6.15
N PHE A 138 24.96 -12.95 -7.29
CA PHE A 138 23.99 -13.96 -7.68
C PHE A 138 24.35 -15.32 -7.10
N ALA A 139 23.51 -15.82 -6.19
CA ALA A 139 23.63 -17.17 -5.67
C ALA A 139 23.28 -18.20 -6.77
N PRO A 140 23.96 -19.37 -6.80
CA PRO A 140 23.56 -20.49 -7.64
C PRO A 140 22.08 -20.86 -7.39
N ASN A 141 21.33 -21.18 -8.46
CA ASN A 141 19.90 -21.25 -8.40
C ASN A 141 19.34 -22.25 -9.43
N ASP A 142 19.13 -23.48 -9.01
CA ASP A 142 18.59 -24.54 -9.88
C ASP A 142 17.06 -24.47 -10.06
N ALA A 143 16.34 -23.78 -9.16
CA ALA A 143 14.88 -23.74 -9.12
C ALA A 143 14.27 -22.34 -9.20
N GLY A 144 15.03 -21.29 -9.45
CA GLY A 144 14.55 -19.91 -9.48
C GLY A 144 14.20 -19.32 -8.12
N SER A 145 14.64 -19.95 -7.03
CA SER A 145 14.42 -19.50 -5.66
C SER A 145 15.75 -19.18 -4.97
N LEU A 146 15.77 -18.19 -4.11
CA LEU A 146 16.97 -17.84 -3.34
C LEU A 146 17.37 -19.00 -2.42
N ASN A 147 18.57 -19.52 -2.62
CA ASN A 147 19.18 -20.43 -1.67
C ASN A 147 19.79 -19.62 -0.51
N PHE A 148 19.08 -19.58 0.60
CA PHE A 148 19.47 -18.79 1.78
C PHE A 148 20.83 -19.18 2.36
N SER A 149 21.24 -20.44 2.26
CA SER A 149 22.54 -20.90 2.76
C SER A 149 23.67 -20.34 1.91
N LEU A 150 23.58 -20.50 0.59
CA LEU A 150 24.61 -20.00 -0.34
C LEU A 150 24.71 -18.48 -0.34
N ALA A 151 23.56 -17.78 -0.27
CA ALA A 151 23.54 -16.32 -0.14
C ALA A 151 24.19 -15.85 1.16
N PHE A 152 23.93 -16.55 2.27
CA PHE A 152 24.55 -16.22 3.56
C PHE A 152 26.03 -16.55 3.62
N GLU A 153 26.52 -17.61 2.96
CA GLU A 153 27.91 -17.90 2.81
C GLU A 153 28.66 -16.85 1.98
N ALA A 154 28.03 -16.37 0.88
CA ALA A 154 28.58 -15.28 0.09
C ALA A 154 28.71 -14.01 0.94
N PHE A 155 27.66 -13.66 1.71
CA PHE A 155 27.70 -12.55 2.67
C PHE A 155 28.86 -12.73 3.68
N ARG A 156 29.00 -13.89 4.28
CA ARG A 156 30.08 -14.15 5.27
C ARG A 156 31.47 -13.95 4.69
N ARG A 157 31.68 -14.36 3.44
CA ARG A 157 32.97 -14.15 2.75
C ARG A 157 33.27 -12.66 2.58
N GLU A 158 32.30 -11.89 2.06
CA GLU A 158 32.46 -10.45 1.89
C GLU A 158 32.67 -9.75 3.23
N ASN A 159 31.87 -10.12 4.25
CA ASN A 159 31.94 -9.52 5.60
C ASN A 159 33.29 -9.85 6.31
N ALA A 160 33.94 -10.96 5.99
CA ALA A 160 35.25 -11.32 6.56
C ALA A 160 36.39 -10.49 5.96
N VAL A 161 36.25 -10.06 4.70
CA VAL A 161 37.24 -9.19 4.04
C VAL A 161 37.09 -7.74 4.55
N ALA A 162 35.88 -7.20 4.59
CA ALA A 162 35.61 -5.87 5.11
C ALA A 162 34.19 -5.87 5.71
N PRO A 163 34.06 -5.66 7.04
CA PRO A 163 32.78 -5.74 7.74
C PRO A 163 31.75 -4.74 7.20
N PHE A 164 30.50 -5.20 7.11
CA PHE A 164 29.35 -4.33 6.80
C PHE A 164 28.93 -3.51 8.00
N ASP A 165 28.58 -2.26 7.77
CA ASP A 165 28.05 -1.37 8.80
C ASP A 165 26.65 -1.83 9.26
N TYR A 166 25.83 -2.29 8.30
CA TYR A 166 24.46 -2.70 8.55
C TYR A 166 24.00 -3.80 7.58
N VAL A 167 23.10 -4.65 8.04
CA VAL A 167 22.47 -5.68 7.20
C VAL A 167 21.00 -5.36 7.05
N HIS A 168 20.49 -5.43 5.83
CA HIS A 168 19.10 -5.21 5.50
C HIS A 168 18.52 -6.41 4.76
N THR A 169 17.24 -6.70 4.97
CA THR A 169 16.53 -7.76 4.25
C THR A 169 15.16 -7.30 3.76
N GLU A 170 14.87 -7.63 2.51
CA GLU A 170 13.54 -7.44 1.91
C GLU A 170 12.64 -8.61 2.33
N SER A 171 11.73 -8.34 3.28
CA SER A 171 10.92 -9.37 3.92
C SER A 171 11.81 -10.52 4.44
N VAL A 172 11.35 -11.76 4.36
CA VAL A 172 12.07 -12.95 4.83
C VAL A 172 13.15 -13.45 3.85
N SER A 173 13.80 -12.53 3.09
CA SER A 173 14.94 -12.93 2.24
C SER A 173 16.18 -13.31 3.04
N LEU A 174 16.30 -12.84 4.27
CA LEU A 174 17.18 -13.40 5.30
C LEU A 174 16.29 -14.03 6.38
N PRO A 175 16.20 -15.38 6.48
CA PRO A 175 15.35 -16.03 7.46
C PRO A 175 15.76 -15.72 8.91
N HIS A 176 14.81 -15.73 9.84
CA HIS A 176 15.01 -15.35 11.24
C HIS A 176 16.16 -16.12 11.94
N TRP A 177 16.38 -17.41 11.63
CA TRP A 177 17.48 -18.19 12.21
C TRP A 177 18.86 -17.72 11.73
N ARG A 178 18.96 -17.07 10.56
CA ARG A 178 20.17 -16.42 10.07
C ARG A 178 20.28 -14.99 10.59
N ALA A 179 19.15 -14.27 10.67
CA ALA A 179 19.11 -12.92 11.24
C ALA A 179 19.65 -12.88 12.67
N LYS A 180 19.34 -13.87 13.49
CA LYS A 180 19.89 -14.02 14.86
C LYS A 180 21.41 -14.12 14.94
N MET A 181 22.07 -14.50 13.84
CA MET A 181 23.55 -14.62 13.76
C MET A 181 24.22 -13.29 13.38
N VAL A 182 23.43 -12.24 13.12
CA VAL A 182 23.89 -10.92 12.70
C VAL A 182 23.46 -9.88 13.73
N PRO A 183 24.38 -9.10 14.30
CA PRO A 183 24.05 -8.21 15.43
C PRO A 183 23.15 -7.03 15.08
N LYS A 184 23.14 -6.58 13.81
CA LYS A 184 22.37 -5.42 13.35
C LYS A 184 21.65 -5.75 12.05
N VAL A 185 20.38 -6.10 12.12
CA VAL A 185 19.56 -6.44 10.96
C VAL A 185 18.27 -5.63 10.96
N ALA A 186 18.06 -4.85 9.90
CA ALA A 186 16.75 -4.27 9.60
C ALA A 186 16.00 -5.11 8.57
N VAL A 187 14.68 -5.12 8.66
CA VAL A 187 13.82 -5.78 7.69
C VAL A 187 12.78 -4.79 7.17
N THR A 188 12.59 -4.74 5.85
CA THR A 188 11.44 -4.04 5.23
C THR A 188 10.32 -5.03 4.94
N TRP A 189 9.16 -4.78 5.51
CA TRP A 189 7.97 -5.62 5.32
C TRP A 189 7.13 -5.13 4.14
N HIS A 190 7.17 -5.88 3.03
CA HIS A 190 6.32 -5.65 1.85
C HIS A 190 4.94 -6.31 1.99
N GLY A 191 4.70 -6.98 3.09
CA GLY A 191 3.47 -7.64 3.47
C GLY A 191 3.72 -8.62 4.60
N ILE A 192 2.73 -8.72 5.47
CA ILE A 192 2.73 -9.61 6.64
C ILE A 192 1.53 -10.56 6.58
N TRP A 193 1.64 -11.71 7.23
CA TRP A 193 0.59 -12.75 7.13
C TRP A 193 -0.74 -12.33 7.73
N TYR A 194 -0.74 -11.43 8.71
CA TYR A 194 -1.98 -10.84 9.23
C TYR A 194 -2.78 -10.15 8.11
N GLU A 195 -2.14 -9.32 7.31
CA GLU A 195 -2.79 -8.62 6.20
C GLU A 195 -3.21 -9.59 5.08
N ILE A 196 -2.39 -10.62 4.80
CA ILE A 196 -2.70 -11.65 3.81
C ILE A 196 -3.93 -12.44 4.24
N MET A 197 -3.99 -12.85 5.50
CA MET A 197 -5.13 -13.57 6.07
C MET A 197 -6.41 -12.75 6.00
N HIS A 198 -6.35 -11.48 6.39
CA HIS A 198 -7.49 -10.57 6.29
C HIS A 198 -7.96 -10.39 4.84
N SER A 199 -7.03 -10.20 3.89
CA SER A 199 -7.35 -10.13 2.46
C SER A 199 -8.05 -11.40 1.94
N ASN A 200 -7.56 -12.57 2.33
CA ASN A 200 -8.15 -13.86 1.97
C ASN A 200 -9.56 -14.03 2.55
N LEU A 201 -9.76 -13.60 3.80
CA LEU A 201 -11.08 -13.62 4.43
C LEU A 201 -12.08 -12.76 3.66
N PHE A 202 -11.71 -11.53 3.32
CA PHE A 202 -12.56 -10.65 2.51
C PHE A 202 -12.90 -11.25 1.15
N GLN A 203 -11.92 -11.84 0.47
CA GLN A 203 -12.15 -12.50 -0.81
C GLN A 203 -13.10 -13.69 -0.68
N SER A 204 -12.99 -14.49 0.39
CA SER A 204 -13.92 -15.61 0.64
C SER A 204 -15.34 -15.12 0.88
N LEU A 205 -15.53 -14.12 1.73
CA LEU A 205 -16.84 -13.52 2.02
C LEU A 205 -17.53 -12.91 0.79
N LEU A 206 -16.76 -12.36 -0.15
CA LEU A 206 -17.31 -11.81 -1.39
C LEU A 206 -17.86 -12.88 -2.34
N TRP A 207 -17.22 -14.06 -2.39
CA TRP A 207 -17.56 -15.12 -3.34
C TRP A 207 -18.42 -16.22 -2.74
N GLU A 208 -18.42 -16.34 -1.42
CA GLU A 208 -19.20 -17.32 -0.66
C GLU A 208 -19.91 -16.60 0.50
N PRO A 209 -20.96 -15.79 0.22
CA PRO A 209 -21.62 -14.97 1.24
C PRO A 209 -22.22 -15.78 2.40
N ASN A 210 -22.61 -17.03 2.16
CA ASN A 210 -23.16 -17.94 3.17
C ASN A 210 -22.07 -18.68 3.95
N GLY A 211 -20.80 -18.39 3.68
CA GLY A 211 -19.65 -19.06 4.26
C GLY A 211 -19.37 -20.45 3.64
N PRO A 212 -18.12 -20.92 3.72
CA PRO A 212 -17.77 -22.25 3.28
C PRO A 212 -18.45 -23.30 4.17
N SER A 213 -18.85 -24.42 3.59
CA SER A 213 -19.45 -25.57 4.30
C SER A 213 -18.47 -26.30 5.25
N GLY A 214 -17.28 -25.72 5.49
CA GLY A 214 -16.22 -26.28 6.33
C GLY A 214 -15.10 -25.28 6.60
N PRO A 215 -14.01 -25.67 7.28
CA PRO A 215 -12.86 -24.82 7.55
C PRO A 215 -12.24 -24.30 6.26
N ASN A 216 -12.06 -23.00 6.14
CA ASN A 216 -11.47 -22.37 4.94
C ASN A 216 -10.00 -22.82 4.79
N PRO A 217 -9.63 -23.58 3.71
CA PRO A 217 -8.28 -24.11 3.54
C PRO A 217 -7.20 -23.00 3.51
N ILE A 218 -7.55 -21.83 2.98
CA ILE A 218 -6.62 -20.68 2.89
C ILE A 218 -6.29 -20.16 4.30
N LEU A 219 -7.29 -20.11 5.20
CA LEU A 219 -7.06 -19.71 6.59
C LEU A 219 -6.23 -20.77 7.34
N GLN A 220 -6.46 -22.05 7.08
CA GLN A 220 -5.66 -23.12 7.67
C GLN A 220 -4.17 -23.02 7.27
N GLU A 221 -3.87 -22.68 6.02
CA GLU A 221 -2.50 -22.46 5.56
C GLU A 221 -1.90 -21.17 6.13
N ALA A 222 -2.68 -20.12 6.28
CA ALA A 222 -2.22 -18.81 6.74
C ALA A 222 -1.91 -18.76 8.24
N MET A 223 -2.68 -19.47 9.07
CA MET A 223 -2.54 -19.43 10.53
C MET A 223 -1.17 -19.87 11.06
N PRO A 224 -0.57 -21.02 10.63
CA PRO A 224 0.77 -21.39 11.08
C PRO A 224 1.81 -20.32 10.74
N ARG A 225 1.71 -19.72 9.54
CA ARG A 225 2.64 -18.68 9.09
C ARG A 225 2.49 -17.39 9.89
N LEU A 226 1.26 -17.01 10.24
CA LEU A 226 1.01 -15.86 11.14
C LEU A 226 1.63 -16.12 12.53
N VAL A 227 1.45 -17.32 13.08
CA VAL A 227 2.05 -17.70 14.38
C VAL A 227 3.57 -17.66 14.31
N ASP A 228 4.15 -18.12 13.22
CA ASP A 228 5.61 -18.07 13.01
C ASP A 228 6.10 -16.61 12.91
N GLU A 229 5.39 -15.73 12.22
CA GLU A 229 5.74 -14.30 12.17
C GLU A 229 5.74 -13.68 13.56
N ILE A 230 4.66 -13.83 14.32
CA ILE A 230 4.56 -13.28 15.69
C ILE A 230 5.70 -13.80 16.58
N ARG A 231 6.04 -15.09 16.46
CA ARG A 231 7.11 -15.72 17.25
C ARG A 231 8.51 -15.23 16.86
N PHE A 232 8.76 -15.00 15.56
CA PHE A 232 10.12 -14.84 15.05
C PHE A 232 10.46 -13.42 14.60
N PHE A 233 9.53 -12.48 14.52
CA PHE A 233 9.83 -11.13 14.10
C PHE A 233 10.81 -10.41 15.02
N SER A 234 10.78 -10.69 16.33
CA SER A 234 11.76 -10.17 17.29
C SER A 234 13.21 -10.60 17.02
N SER A 235 13.44 -11.49 16.05
CA SER A 235 14.81 -11.87 15.61
C SER A 235 15.46 -10.78 14.74
N TYR A 236 14.69 -9.83 14.22
CA TYR A 236 15.20 -8.66 13.52
C TYR A 236 15.27 -7.49 14.51
N THR A 237 16.33 -6.69 14.44
CA THR A 237 16.54 -5.61 15.41
C THR A 237 15.72 -4.36 15.09
N GLN A 238 15.43 -4.13 13.81
CA GLN A 238 14.64 -2.99 13.34
C GLN A 238 13.67 -3.41 12.24
N HIS A 239 12.50 -2.81 12.23
CA HIS A 239 11.42 -3.11 11.29
C HIS A 239 11.02 -1.86 10.53
N ILE A 240 11.02 -1.93 9.21
CA ILE A 240 10.54 -0.87 8.33
C ILE A 240 9.24 -1.33 7.69
N CYS A 241 8.20 -0.54 7.84
CA CYS A 241 6.90 -0.73 7.22
C CYS A 241 6.71 0.23 6.06
N ILE A 242 6.11 -0.26 4.97
CA ILE A 242 5.82 0.57 3.80
C ILE A 242 4.51 1.36 3.92
N SER A 243 3.80 1.23 5.04
CA SER A 243 2.57 1.98 5.35
C SER A 243 2.39 2.15 6.85
N ASP A 244 1.68 3.20 7.25
CA ASP A 244 1.33 3.45 8.65
C ASP A 244 0.49 2.29 9.23
N SER A 245 -0.45 1.73 8.46
CA SER A 245 -1.28 0.61 8.92
C SER A 245 -0.49 -0.68 9.21
N ALA A 246 0.55 -0.97 8.44
CA ALA A 246 1.43 -2.10 8.72
C ALA A 246 2.24 -1.87 10.01
N SER A 247 2.70 -0.63 10.23
CA SER A 247 3.38 -0.24 11.47
C SER A 247 2.47 -0.44 12.70
N ASP A 248 1.21 0.00 12.61
CA ASP A 248 0.22 -0.19 13.67
C ASP A 248 0.01 -1.68 14.00
N ILE A 249 -0.02 -2.54 13.00
CA ILE A 249 -0.15 -3.99 13.20
C ILE A 249 1.09 -4.55 13.92
N LEU A 250 2.29 -4.16 13.50
CA LEU A 250 3.52 -4.64 14.14
C LEU A 250 3.62 -4.21 15.60
N VAL A 251 3.24 -2.98 15.91
CA VAL A 251 3.28 -2.45 17.29
C VAL A 251 2.14 -3.02 18.13
N ASN A 252 0.89 -2.92 17.66
CA ASN A 252 -0.29 -3.17 18.48
C ASN A 252 -0.73 -4.65 18.49
N ILE A 253 -0.44 -5.41 17.43
CA ILE A 253 -0.84 -6.83 17.30
C ILE A 253 0.34 -7.76 17.49
N TYR A 254 1.48 -7.49 16.84
CA TYR A 254 2.69 -8.31 17.02
C TYR A 254 3.49 -7.93 18.28
N GLN A 255 3.11 -6.83 18.95
CA GLN A 255 3.71 -6.35 20.20
C GLN A 255 5.22 -6.08 20.08
N LEU A 256 5.65 -5.60 18.92
CA LEU A 256 7.04 -5.17 18.75
C LEU A 256 7.25 -3.80 19.43
N PRO A 257 8.44 -3.54 20.01
CA PRO A 257 8.74 -2.25 20.62
C PRO A 257 8.56 -1.09 19.61
N PRO A 258 7.80 -0.04 19.93
CA PRO A 258 7.53 1.05 18.99
C PRO A 258 8.79 1.74 18.43
N ASN A 259 9.83 1.87 19.25
CA ASN A 259 11.10 2.47 18.83
C ASN A 259 11.91 1.62 17.83
N ASN A 260 11.48 0.39 17.57
CA ASN A 260 12.09 -0.52 16.61
C ASN A 260 11.25 -0.66 15.33
N VAL A 261 10.11 0.05 15.24
CA VAL A 261 9.21 0.00 14.09
C VAL A 261 9.13 1.38 13.45
N HIS A 262 9.49 1.46 12.18
CA HIS A 262 9.57 2.73 11.44
C HIS A 262 8.76 2.66 10.17
N THR A 263 8.13 3.77 9.78
CA THR A 263 7.42 3.84 8.51
C THR A 263 8.25 4.59 7.48
N ILE A 264 8.60 3.91 6.38
CA ILE A 264 9.20 4.51 5.19
C ILE A 264 8.40 4.07 3.97
N LEU A 265 7.73 5.03 3.34
CA LEU A 265 6.85 4.76 2.20
C LEU A 265 7.66 4.40 0.96
N ASN A 266 7.09 3.53 0.12
CA ASN A 266 7.65 3.23 -1.19
C ASN A 266 7.71 4.50 -2.06
N GLY A 267 8.72 4.55 -2.94
CA GLY A 267 8.89 5.60 -3.94
C GLY A 267 8.90 5.02 -5.36
N ALA A 268 8.32 5.74 -6.30
CA ALA A 268 8.42 5.47 -7.72
C ALA A 268 9.50 6.36 -8.36
N ASP A 269 10.06 5.90 -9.47
CA ASP A 269 11.04 6.66 -10.26
C ASP A 269 10.37 7.89 -10.89
N GLN A 270 10.55 9.04 -10.25
CA GLN A 270 9.98 10.32 -10.66
C GLN A 270 10.56 10.86 -11.97
N THR A 271 11.65 10.32 -12.47
CA THR A 271 12.23 10.71 -13.76
C THR A 271 11.63 9.95 -14.92
N ARG A 272 11.13 8.74 -14.67
CA ARG A 272 10.47 7.88 -15.65
C ARG A 272 8.97 8.13 -15.71
N PHE A 273 8.32 8.16 -14.56
CA PHE A 273 6.87 8.36 -14.47
C PHE A 273 6.54 9.85 -14.38
N ILE A 274 6.54 10.49 -15.55
CA ILE A 274 6.24 11.91 -15.70
C ILE A 274 4.90 12.11 -16.41
N HIS A 275 4.26 13.26 -16.15
CA HIS A 275 3.06 13.66 -16.90
C HIS A 275 3.45 14.11 -18.31
N ASP A 276 3.16 13.28 -19.30
CA ASP A 276 3.42 13.50 -20.72
C ASP A 276 2.20 13.12 -21.58
N PRO A 277 1.28 14.06 -21.81
CA PRO A 277 0.09 13.82 -22.64
C PRO A 277 0.40 13.37 -24.08
N ARG A 278 1.57 13.76 -24.62
CA ARG A 278 1.97 13.38 -25.98
C ARG A 278 2.29 11.89 -26.07
N SER A 279 3.07 11.37 -25.14
CA SER A 279 3.36 9.93 -25.07
C SER A 279 2.07 9.11 -24.89
N GLY A 280 1.12 9.62 -24.09
CA GLY A 280 -0.19 9.00 -23.92
C GLY A 280 -1.01 8.95 -25.21
N ALA A 281 -1.00 10.02 -26.02
CA ALA A 281 -1.69 10.05 -27.32
C ALA A 281 -1.08 9.04 -28.30
N LEU A 282 0.25 8.95 -28.38
CA LEU A 282 0.96 7.98 -29.21
C LEU A 282 0.66 6.54 -28.78
N PHE A 283 0.58 6.30 -27.46
CA PHE A 283 0.20 4.97 -26.94
C PHE A 283 -1.24 4.60 -27.36
N ARG A 284 -2.19 5.54 -27.27
CA ARG A 284 -3.57 5.32 -27.75
C ARG A 284 -3.61 4.95 -29.23
N GLU A 285 -2.86 5.68 -30.07
CA GLU A 285 -2.75 5.41 -31.49
C GLU A 285 -2.14 4.03 -31.78
N LYS A 286 -0.96 3.74 -31.19
CA LYS A 286 -0.26 2.44 -31.28
C LYS A 286 -1.17 1.26 -30.96
N HIS A 287 -2.00 1.41 -29.94
CA HIS A 287 -2.91 0.37 -29.48
C HIS A 287 -4.32 0.47 -30.05
N GLY A 288 -4.57 1.32 -31.05
CA GLY A 288 -5.86 1.43 -31.74
C GLY A 288 -7.02 1.74 -30.79
N VAL A 289 -6.83 2.71 -29.88
CA VAL A 289 -7.90 3.27 -29.05
C VAL A 289 -8.77 4.14 -29.95
N PRO A 290 -10.09 3.90 -30.07
CA PRO A 290 -10.94 4.68 -30.96
C PRO A 290 -10.97 6.16 -30.57
N ALA A 291 -10.93 7.06 -31.56
CA ALA A 291 -10.93 8.51 -31.33
C ALA A 291 -12.23 9.04 -30.69
N ASN A 292 -13.33 8.30 -30.83
CA ASN A 292 -14.64 8.66 -30.27
C ASN A 292 -14.87 8.15 -28.84
N VAL A 293 -13.86 7.59 -28.17
CA VAL A 293 -13.95 7.19 -26.76
C VAL A 293 -14.06 8.43 -25.88
N SER A 294 -15.08 8.50 -25.06
CA SER A 294 -15.33 9.63 -24.16
C SER A 294 -14.47 9.59 -22.90
N LEU A 295 -14.09 8.40 -22.45
CA LEU A 295 -13.26 8.18 -21.26
C LEU A 295 -12.46 6.88 -21.36
N VAL A 296 -11.18 6.95 -21.06
CA VAL A 296 -10.28 5.78 -20.96
C VAL A 296 -9.94 5.51 -19.49
N MET A 297 -10.43 4.40 -18.98
CA MET A 297 -10.02 3.86 -17.68
C MET A 297 -8.83 2.93 -17.85
N GLY A 298 -7.92 2.84 -16.89
CA GLY A 298 -6.78 1.93 -16.97
C GLY A 298 -6.58 1.11 -15.72
N VAL A 299 -6.15 -0.14 -15.86
CA VAL A 299 -5.68 -1.00 -14.77
C VAL A 299 -4.37 -1.67 -15.18
N ALA A 300 -3.39 -1.73 -14.26
CA ALA A 300 -2.08 -2.32 -14.55
C ALA A 300 -1.60 -3.24 -13.43
N GLY A 301 -0.83 -4.28 -13.80
CA GLY A 301 -0.19 -5.20 -12.88
C GLY A 301 -0.47 -6.67 -13.19
N ARG A 302 -0.22 -7.55 -12.23
CA ARG A 302 -0.54 -8.97 -12.37
C ARG A 302 -2.06 -9.18 -12.39
N LEU A 303 -2.56 -9.85 -13.42
CA LEU A 303 -4.01 -10.07 -13.60
C LEU A 303 -4.48 -11.29 -12.81
N VAL A 304 -4.42 -11.18 -11.47
CA VAL A 304 -4.72 -12.24 -10.50
C VAL A 304 -5.83 -11.81 -9.52
N ARG A 305 -6.43 -12.78 -8.84
CA ARG A 305 -7.60 -12.59 -7.99
C ARG A 305 -7.36 -11.57 -6.87
N ASP A 306 -6.23 -11.67 -6.18
CA ASP A 306 -5.87 -10.80 -5.05
C ASP A 306 -5.57 -9.34 -5.45
N LYS A 307 -5.41 -9.07 -6.75
CA LYS A 307 -5.35 -7.72 -7.32
C LYS A 307 -6.74 -7.14 -7.66
N GLY A 308 -7.82 -7.85 -7.32
CA GLY A 308 -9.20 -7.39 -7.46
C GLY A 308 -9.76 -7.44 -8.88
N HIS A 309 -9.09 -8.16 -9.80
CA HIS A 309 -9.58 -8.29 -11.18
C HIS A 309 -10.97 -8.90 -11.30
N PRO A 310 -11.41 -9.89 -10.45
CA PRO A 310 -12.80 -10.33 -10.46
C PRO A 310 -13.78 -9.20 -10.20
N LEU A 311 -13.49 -8.37 -9.19
CA LEU A 311 -14.32 -7.22 -8.82
C LEU A 311 -14.46 -6.22 -9.96
N LEU A 312 -13.33 -5.84 -10.58
CA LEU A 312 -13.33 -4.89 -11.70
C LEU A 312 -14.05 -5.46 -12.91
N TYR A 313 -13.84 -6.74 -13.22
CA TYR A 313 -14.53 -7.42 -14.33
C TYR A 313 -16.06 -7.32 -14.16
N GLU A 314 -16.60 -7.72 -13.01
CA GLU A 314 -18.05 -7.71 -12.76
C GLU A 314 -18.62 -6.29 -12.72
N ALA A 315 -17.94 -5.35 -12.04
CA ALA A 315 -18.36 -3.97 -12.00
C ALA A 315 -18.43 -3.36 -13.41
N PHE A 316 -17.37 -3.54 -14.21
CA PHE A 316 -17.28 -3.00 -15.55
C PHE A 316 -18.28 -3.66 -16.50
N ALA A 317 -18.40 -4.99 -16.47
CA ALA A 317 -19.38 -5.74 -17.28
C ALA A 317 -20.82 -5.26 -17.04
N SER A 318 -21.18 -4.96 -15.77
CA SER A 318 -22.52 -4.51 -15.40
C SER A 318 -22.85 -3.09 -15.84
N MET A 319 -21.86 -2.26 -16.18
CA MET A 319 -22.06 -0.85 -16.50
C MET A 319 -21.79 -0.51 -17.98
N ARG A 320 -20.99 -1.31 -18.72
CA ARG A 320 -20.55 -0.99 -20.08
C ARG A 320 -21.68 -0.70 -21.06
N GLY A 321 -22.80 -1.40 -20.97
CA GLY A 321 -23.96 -1.20 -21.84
C GLY A 321 -24.60 0.17 -21.70
N ARG A 322 -24.52 0.81 -20.52
CA ARG A 322 -25.01 2.18 -20.27
C ARG A 322 -24.01 3.26 -20.62
N HIS A 323 -22.74 2.88 -20.77
CA HIS A 323 -21.62 3.79 -21.07
C HIS A 323 -20.78 3.30 -22.26
N PRO A 324 -21.37 3.25 -23.47
CA PRO A 324 -20.70 2.65 -24.65
C PRO A 324 -19.43 3.42 -25.06
N GLY A 325 -19.32 4.71 -24.73
CA GLY A 325 -18.12 5.53 -24.98
C GLY A 325 -17.00 5.36 -23.98
N VAL A 326 -17.13 4.47 -22.97
CA VAL A 326 -16.07 4.20 -22.00
C VAL A 326 -15.27 2.98 -22.38
N LEU A 327 -13.94 3.11 -22.40
CA LEU A 327 -13.00 2.03 -22.69
C LEU A 327 -12.16 1.71 -21.45
N LEU A 328 -11.96 0.43 -21.15
CA LEU A 328 -11.02 -0.06 -20.15
C LEU A 328 -9.75 -0.61 -20.82
N LEU A 329 -8.60 0.00 -20.59
CA LEU A 329 -7.30 -0.52 -20.95
C LEU A 329 -6.75 -1.40 -19.82
N VAL A 330 -6.32 -2.62 -20.15
CA VAL A 330 -5.80 -3.61 -19.19
C VAL A 330 -4.36 -3.95 -19.55
N ALA A 331 -3.41 -3.53 -18.70
CA ALA A 331 -2.00 -3.83 -18.84
C ALA A 331 -1.53 -4.89 -17.84
N GLY A 332 -0.85 -5.91 -18.32
CA GLY A 332 -0.32 -6.98 -17.48
C GLY A 332 -0.60 -8.38 -18.02
N SER A 333 -0.20 -9.37 -17.24
CA SER A 333 -0.41 -10.79 -17.55
C SER A 333 -0.99 -11.54 -16.37
N GLY A 334 -1.73 -12.61 -16.66
CA GLY A 334 -2.33 -13.47 -15.65
C GLY A 334 -3.65 -14.11 -16.13
N PRO A 335 -4.26 -14.97 -15.30
CA PRO A 335 -5.46 -15.73 -15.67
C PRO A 335 -6.66 -14.87 -16.10
N TRP A 336 -6.73 -13.61 -15.63
CA TRP A 336 -7.84 -12.70 -15.91
C TRP A 336 -7.72 -11.99 -17.27
N ALA A 337 -6.60 -12.07 -17.98
CA ALA A 337 -6.45 -11.46 -19.30
C ALA A 337 -7.56 -11.93 -20.25
N ARG A 338 -7.72 -13.25 -20.40
CA ARG A 338 -8.73 -13.87 -21.27
C ARG A 338 -10.17 -13.46 -20.89
N ARG A 339 -10.45 -13.32 -19.59
CA ARG A 339 -11.77 -12.86 -19.15
C ARG A 339 -12.09 -11.44 -19.60
N TYR A 340 -11.11 -10.54 -19.53
CA TYR A 340 -11.30 -9.18 -20.02
C TYR A 340 -11.56 -9.11 -21.53
N GLU A 341 -11.00 -10.01 -22.33
CA GLU A 341 -11.26 -10.10 -23.77
C GLU A 341 -12.72 -10.41 -24.10
N GLU A 342 -13.46 -11.10 -23.20
CA GLU A 342 -14.90 -11.35 -23.33
C GLU A 342 -15.76 -10.06 -23.26
N LEU A 343 -15.20 -8.95 -22.79
CA LEU A 343 -15.88 -7.66 -22.64
C LEU A 343 -15.66 -6.71 -23.82
N GLN A 344 -15.04 -7.16 -24.92
CA GLN A 344 -14.90 -6.35 -26.13
C GLN A 344 -16.28 -5.87 -26.65
N PRO A 345 -16.35 -4.72 -27.35
CA PRO A 345 -15.25 -3.82 -27.69
C PRO A 345 -14.85 -2.80 -26.61
N ASN A 346 -15.54 -2.77 -25.46
CA ASN A 346 -15.29 -1.79 -24.39
C ASN A 346 -14.05 -2.08 -23.55
N VAL A 347 -13.36 -3.19 -23.76
CA VAL A 347 -12.11 -3.56 -23.07
C VAL A 347 -11.02 -3.88 -24.08
N LYS A 348 -9.82 -3.40 -23.80
CA LYS A 348 -8.63 -3.73 -24.57
C LYS A 348 -7.51 -4.20 -23.66
N VAL A 349 -7.07 -5.44 -23.83
CA VAL A 349 -5.92 -6.02 -23.14
C VAL A 349 -4.67 -5.75 -23.97
N VAL A 350 -3.70 -5.03 -23.39
CA VAL A 350 -2.45 -4.64 -24.06
C VAL A 350 -1.26 -5.53 -23.68
N GLY A 351 -1.46 -6.49 -22.76
CA GLY A 351 -0.42 -7.42 -22.33
C GLY A 351 0.53 -6.84 -21.28
N ALA A 352 1.62 -7.56 -21.04
CA ALA A 352 2.66 -7.12 -20.13
C ALA A 352 3.51 -6.03 -20.79
N LEU A 353 3.72 -4.93 -20.06
CA LEU A 353 4.47 -3.76 -20.53
C LEU A 353 5.80 -3.64 -19.81
N GLY A 354 6.83 -3.21 -20.52
CA GLY A 354 8.10 -2.78 -19.93
C GLY A 354 7.95 -1.45 -19.18
N PRO A 355 8.94 -1.06 -18.35
CA PRO A 355 8.82 0.15 -17.52
C PRO A 355 8.55 1.45 -18.32
N SER A 356 9.15 1.62 -19.51
CA SER A 356 8.90 2.79 -20.37
C SER A 356 7.51 2.78 -20.96
N GLU A 357 7.08 1.64 -21.52
CA GLU A 357 5.72 1.47 -22.07
C GLU A 357 4.65 1.61 -20.97
N LEU A 358 4.97 1.24 -19.73
CA LEU A 358 4.07 1.41 -18.60
C LEU A 358 3.86 2.90 -18.27
N ALA A 359 4.89 3.75 -18.40
CA ALA A 359 4.73 5.20 -18.27
C ALA A 359 3.85 5.79 -19.39
N GLU A 360 4.02 5.34 -20.64
CA GLU A 360 3.16 5.70 -21.76
C GLU A 360 1.70 5.27 -21.51
N PHE A 361 1.50 4.04 -21.02
CA PHE A 361 0.18 3.52 -20.64
C PHE A 361 -0.50 4.40 -19.59
N TYR A 362 0.20 4.77 -18.51
CA TYR A 362 -0.39 5.68 -17.51
C TYR A 362 -0.76 7.02 -18.14
N ASN A 363 0.05 7.55 -19.01
CA ASN A 363 -0.27 8.79 -19.73
C ASN A 363 -1.46 8.64 -20.69
N ALA A 364 -1.72 7.45 -21.21
CA ALA A 364 -2.83 7.15 -22.10
C ALA A 364 -4.21 7.07 -21.43
N VAL A 365 -4.30 6.90 -20.11
CA VAL A 365 -5.58 6.79 -19.41
C VAL A 365 -6.04 8.14 -18.83
N ASP A 366 -7.34 8.31 -18.63
CA ASP A 366 -7.92 9.48 -17.98
C ASP A 366 -8.05 9.28 -16.47
N VAL A 367 -8.29 8.03 -16.04
CA VAL A 367 -8.36 7.61 -14.65
C VAL A 367 -7.74 6.22 -14.48
N PHE A 368 -6.95 6.04 -13.43
CA PHE A 368 -6.33 4.77 -13.10
C PHE A 368 -7.13 4.04 -12.03
N VAL A 369 -7.46 2.77 -12.28
CA VAL A 369 -8.23 1.92 -11.36
C VAL A 369 -7.29 0.92 -10.69
N ASN A 370 -7.23 0.95 -9.37
CA ASN A 370 -6.49 -0.04 -8.57
C ASN A 370 -7.47 -0.78 -7.65
N PRO A 371 -8.05 -1.89 -8.09
CA PRO A 371 -9.08 -2.61 -7.35
C PRO A 371 -8.49 -3.59 -6.33
N THR A 372 -7.23 -3.41 -5.91
CA THR A 372 -6.50 -4.37 -5.08
C THR A 372 -7.31 -4.84 -3.87
N MET A 373 -7.27 -6.15 -3.62
CA MET A 373 -7.84 -6.78 -2.43
C MET A 373 -6.78 -6.96 -1.33
N ARG A 374 -5.56 -6.53 -1.58
CA ARG A 374 -4.46 -6.59 -0.62
C ARG A 374 -4.50 -5.38 0.31
N LEU A 375 -4.52 -5.62 1.62
CA LEU A 375 -4.38 -4.56 2.62
C LEU A 375 -3.02 -3.86 2.56
N GLN A 376 -2.00 -4.54 2.11
CA GLN A 376 -0.60 -4.12 1.96
C GLN A 376 -0.42 -2.97 0.95
N GLY A 377 -1.13 -1.95 1.11
CA GLY A 377 -1.63 -1.04 0.13
C GLY A 377 -0.74 0.00 -0.50
N LEU A 378 0.57 0.02 -0.40
CA LEU A 378 1.38 0.91 -1.23
C LEU A 378 1.82 0.21 -2.52
N ASP A 379 0.83 0.01 -3.41
CA ASP A 379 1.07 -0.53 -4.73
C ASP A 379 1.82 0.49 -5.59
N LEU A 380 2.99 0.12 -6.12
CA LEU A 380 3.78 0.99 -6.99
C LEU A 380 3.00 1.50 -8.18
N THR A 381 2.11 0.66 -8.77
CA THR A 381 1.28 1.05 -9.91
C THR A 381 0.37 2.25 -9.61
N LEU A 382 -0.10 2.36 -8.36
CA LEU A 382 -0.92 3.49 -7.91
C LEU A 382 -0.09 4.78 -7.87
N MET A 383 1.11 4.71 -7.27
CA MET A 383 2.01 5.86 -7.18
C MET A 383 2.53 6.30 -8.55
N GLU A 384 2.86 5.34 -9.43
CA GLU A 384 3.29 5.59 -10.81
C GLU A 384 2.21 6.33 -11.61
N ALA A 385 0.95 5.90 -11.50
CA ALA A 385 -0.18 6.59 -12.13
C ALA A 385 -0.35 8.02 -11.59
N MET A 386 -0.19 8.21 -10.27
CA MET A 386 -0.25 9.52 -9.64
C MET A 386 0.88 10.45 -10.15
N HIS A 387 2.11 9.95 -10.26
CA HIS A 387 3.23 10.71 -10.87
C HIS A 387 2.92 11.14 -12.31
N CYS A 388 2.25 10.30 -13.08
CA CYS A 388 1.77 10.64 -14.43
C CYS A 388 0.55 11.58 -14.44
N GLY A 389 0.15 12.13 -13.28
CA GLY A 389 -0.95 13.08 -13.17
C GLY A 389 -2.32 12.48 -13.39
N LYS A 390 -2.56 11.24 -12.94
CA LYS A 390 -3.86 10.57 -13.09
C LYS A 390 -4.65 10.56 -11.79
N ALA A 391 -5.94 10.89 -11.91
CA ALA A 391 -6.90 10.61 -10.85
C ALA A 391 -6.99 9.10 -10.62
N VAL A 392 -7.30 8.65 -9.42
CA VAL A 392 -7.31 7.24 -9.06
C VAL A 392 -8.66 6.79 -8.53
N VAL A 393 -9.04 5.54 -8.85
CA VAL A 393 -10.13 4.80 -8.23
C VAL A 393 -9.52 3.62 -7.49
N THR A 394 -9.66 3.54 -6.17
CA THR A 394 -8.94 2.53 -5.38
C THR A 394 -9.74 2.06 -4.17
N THR A 395 -9.38 0.91 -3.62
CA THR A 395 -10.02 0.35 -2.43
C THR A 395 -9.82 1.24 -1.19
N ASN A 396 -10.80 1.19 -0.30
CA ASN A 396 -10.83 1.94 0.95
C ASN A 396 -10.05 1.24 2.07
N PHE A 397 -8.86 0.72 1.79
CA PHE A 397 -8.02 0.14 2.82
C PHE A 397 -7.27 1.21 3.62
N PRO A 398 -6.99 1.00 4.91
CA PRO A 398 -6.34 1.99 5.78
C PRO A 398 -5.03 2.53 5.21
N SER A 399 -4.18 1.67 4.66
CA SER A 399 -2.91 2.04 4.01
C SER A 399 -3.09 2.99 2.82
N ILE A 400 -4.19 2.87 2.07
CA ILE A 400 -4.49 3.72 0.92
C ILE A 400 -5.18 5.00 1.37
N ARG A 401 -6.27 4.89 2.13
CA ARG A 401 -7.08 6.02 2.56
C ARG A 401 -6.33 6.99 3.47
N GLY A 402 -5.52 6.47 4.39
CA GLY A 402 -4.75 7.28 5.33
C GLY A 402 -3.49 7.92 4.74
N THR A 403 -2.93 7.35 3.67
CA THR A 403 -1.62 7.73 3.15
C THR A 403 -1.67 8.24 1.71
N VAL A 404 -2.37 7.57 0.81
CA VAL A 404 -2.36 7.85 -0.64
C VAL A 404 -3.50 8.77 -1.03
N VAL A 405 -4.75 8.33 -0.86
CA VAL A 405 -5.97 9.08 -1.21
C VAL A 405 -6.60 9.62 0.07
N VAL A 406 -6.04 10.70 0.58
CA VAL A 406 -6.43 11.29 1.88
C VAL A 406 -7.67 12.16 1.83
N ASN A 407 -8.10 12.57 0.64
CA ASN A 407 -9.32 13.36 0.42
C ASN A 407 -9.91 13.12 -0.98
N GLU A 408 -11.12 13.60 -1.21
CA GLU A 408 -11.85 13.45 -2.47
C GLU A 408 -11.24 14.24 -3.64
N GLY A 409 -10.35 15.19 -3.38
CA GLY A 409 -9.63 15.94 -4.41
C GLY A 409 -8.63 15.11 -5.19
N LEU A 410 -8.21 13.94 -4.67
CA LEU A 410 -7.23 13.06 -5.30
C LEU A 410 -7.89 11.94 -6.13
N GLY A 411 -9.09 11.50 -5.78
CA GLY A 411 -9.70 10.37 -6.48
C GLY A 411 -10.95 9.84 -5.79
N TYR A 412 -11.23 8.57 -6.04
CA TYR A 412 -12.42 7.89 -5.56
C TYR A 412 -12.00 6.65 -4.79
N VAL A 413 -12.53 6.51 -3.58
CA VAL A 413 -12.34 5.30 -2.77
C VAL A 413 -13.63 4.49 -2.75
N PHE A 414 -13.53 3.17 -2.71
CA PHE A 414 -14.66 2.27 -2.68
C PHE A 414 -14.42 1.12 -1.68
N SER A 415 -15.46 0.64 -1.05
CA SER A 415 -15.41 -0.58 -0.25
C SER A 415 -15.19 -1.79 -1.16
N PRO A 416 -14.45 -2.82 -0.73
CA PRO A 416 -14.03 -3.94 -1.59
C PRO A 416 -15.20 -4.86 -1.97
N ASN A 417 -16.17 -4.33 -2.72
CA ASN A 417 -17.32 -5.05 -3.31
C ASN A 417 -17.71 -4.44 -4.66
N VAL A 418 -18.41 -5.24 -5.47
CA VAL A 418 -18.80 -4.89 -6.85
C VAL A 418 -19.64 -3.63 -6.91
N ARG A 419 -20.64 -3.49 -6.02
CA ARG A 419 -21.55 -2.35 -5.98
C ARG A 419 -20.79 -1.05 -5.74
N SER A 420 -19.97 -1.01 -4.71
CA SER A 420 -19.22 0.20 -4.34
C SER A 420 -18.17 0.58 -5.40
N LEU A 421 -17.50 -0.39 -6.02
CA LEU A 421 -16.60 -0.15 -7.14
C LEU A 421 -17.35 0.45 -8.33
N LYS A 422 -18.48 -0.14 -8.70
CA LYS A 422 -19.34 0.38 -9.80
C LYS A 422 -19.75 1.83 -9.53
N GLU A 423 -20.23 2.14 -8.33
CA GLU A 423 -20.61 3.51 -7.93
C GLU A 423 -19.42 4.48 -8.07
N ALA A 424 -18.21 4.06 -7.68
CA ALA A 424 -16.99 4.87 -7.84
C ALA A 424 -16.62 5.11 -9.31
N LEU A 425 -16.72 4.08 -10.16
CA LEU A 425 -16.49 4.19 -11.60
C LEU A 425 -17.53 5.12 -12.26
N GLU A 426 -18.80 4.99 -11.91
CA GLU A 426 -19.88 5.86 -12.41
C GLU A 426 -19.72 7.32 -11.95
N ARG A 427 -19.19 7.56 -10.73
CA ARG A 427 -18.80 8.91 -10.28
C ARG A 427 -17.69 9.49 -11.15
N ALA A 428 -16.64 8.71 -11.46
CA ALA A 428 -15.55 9.15 -12.32
C ALA A 428 -16.05 9.50 -13.74
N ILE A 429 -17.00 8.74 -14.28
CA ILE A 429 -17.62 9.02 -15.59
C ILE A 429 -18.40 10.33 -15.54
N ARG A 430 -19.24 10.55 -14.51
CA ARG A 430 -20.02 11.79 -14.36
C ARG A 430 -19.15 13.03 -14.20
N ASP A 431 -18.05 12.92 -13.46
CA ASP A 431 -17.09 14.02 -13.25
C ASP A 431 -16.41 14.44 -14.57
N GLY A 432 -16.17 13.48 -15.45
CA GLY A 432 -15.65 13.72 -16.78
C GLY A 432 -14.18 14.19 -16.84
N PRO A 433 -13.64 14.38 -18.05
CA PRO A 433 -12.19 14.58 -18.24
C PRO A 433 -11.63 15.84 -17.55
N VAL A 434 -12.41 16.92 -17.40
CA VAL A 434 -11.94 18.18 -16.78
C VAL A 434 -11.69 17.99 -15.30
N VAL A 435 -12.65 17.39 -14.57
CA VAL A 435 -12.50 17.13 -13.13
C VAL A 435 -11.44 16.09 -12.88
N LEU A 436 -11.38 15.04 -13.70
CA LEU A 436 -10.34 14.00 -13.59
C LEU A 436 -8.93 14.57 -13.78
N ARG A 437 -8.72 15.49 -14.72
CA ARG A 437 -7.42 16.17 -14.86
C ARG A 437 -7.07 16.99 -13.62
N LYS A 438 -8.02 17.73 -13.04
CA LYS A 438 -7.79 18.50 -11.80
C LYS A 438 -7.37 17.57 -10.66
N LYS A 439 -8.10 16.47 -10.44
CA LYS A 439 -7.75 15.44 -9.44
C LYS A 439 -6.39 14.81 -9.74
N GLY A 440 -6.09 14.52 -11.01
CA GLY A 440 -4.81 13.96 -11.44
C GLY A 440 -3.62 14.87 -11.15
N MET A 441 -3.75 16.18 -11.37
CA MET A 441 -2.68 17.13 -11.01
C MET A 441 -2.46 17.20 -9.50
N ALA A 442 -3.52 17.17 -8.69
CA ALA A 442 -3.39 17.06 -7.24
C ALA A 442 -2.73 15.73 -6.81
N CYS A 443 -3.03 14.61 -7.51
CA CYS A 443 -2.33 13.34 -7.32
C CYS A 443 -0.83 13.47 -7.61
N LYS A 444 -0.45 14.16 -8.70
CA LYS A 444 0.96 14.39 -9.05
C LYS A 444 1.68 15.19 -7.98
N GLU A 445 1.10 16.28 -7.49
CA GLU A 445 1.68 17.09 -6.41
C GLU A 445 1.93 16.25 -5.16
N ARG A 446 0.93 15.46 -4.75
CA ARG A 446 1.07 14.55 -3.62
C ARG A 446 2.14 13.47 -3.86
N ALA A 447 2.19 12.88 -5.05
CA ALA A 447 3.20 11.88 -5.38
C ALA A 447 4.62 12.46 -5.31
N LEU A 448 4.83 13.66 -5.84
CA LEU A 448 6.11 14.36 -5.76
C LEU A 448 6.50 14.74 -4.32
N SER A 449 5.54 15.01 -3.45
CA SER A 449 5.82 15.34 -2.05
C SER A 449 6.20 14.16 -1.17
N LEU A 450 5.77 12.91 -1.50
CA LEU A 450 5.91 11.75 -0.60
C LEU A 450 6.46 10.48 -1.25
N PHE A 451 6.14 10.24 -2.54
CA PHE A 451 6.30 8.92 -3.17
C PHE A 451 7.37 8.91 -4.26
N THR A 452 8.39 9.76 -4.16
CA THR A 452 9.52 9.74 -5.08
C THR A 452 10.59 8.74 -4.62
N ALA A 453 11.33 8.17 -5.56
CA ALA A 453 12.51 7.36 -5.26
C ALA A 453 13.51 8.14 -4.38
N ASN A 454 13.70 9.45 -4.66
CA ASN A 454 14.57 10.32 -3.88
C ASN A 454 14.12 10.45 -2.42
N LYS A 455 12.82 10.69 -2.15
CA LYS A 455 12.28 10.77 -0.79
C LYS A 455 12.43 9.44 -0.04
N MET A 456 12.11 8.34 -0.69
CA MET A 456 12.32 7.00 -0.13
C MET A 456 13.79 6.77 0.22
N THR A 457 14.69 7.00 -0.72
CA THR A 457 16.12 6.78 -0.53
C THR A 457 16.71 7.66 0.56
N SER A 458 16.32 8.95 0.63
CA SER A 458 16.75 9.86 1.71
C SER A 458 16.30 9.37 3.09
N ALA A 459 15.08 8.84 3.21
CA ALA A 459 14.58 8.29 4.46
C ALA A 459 15.34 7.01 4.87
N TYR A 460 15.61 6.10 3.92
CA TYR A 460 16.44 4.90 4.20
C TYR A 460 17.89 5.24 4.52
N GLU A 461 18.50 6.20 3.81
CA GLU A 461 19.85 6.69 4.11
C GLU A 461 19.92 7.21 5.55
N ARG A 462 19.00 8.11 5.92
CA ARG A 462 18.91 8.65 7.29
C ARG A 462 18.67 7.53 8.31
N PHE A 463 17.83 6.56 7.98
CA PHE A 463 17.58 5.40 8.85
C PHE A 463 18.87 4.61 9.11
N PHE A 464 19.62 4.20 8.08
CA PHE A 464 20.84 3.44 8.27
C PHE A 464 21.92 4.23 8.98
N LEU A 465 22.05 5.54 8.70
CA LEU A 465 22.97 6.42 9.41
C LEU A 465 22.60 6.55 10.89
N CYS A 466 21.32 6.75 11.21
CA CYS A 466 20.82 6.78 12.59
C CYS A 466 21.11 5.47 13.33
N MET A 467 20.94 4.31 12.67
CA MET A 467 21.26 3.02 13.28
C MET A 467 22.76 2.78 13.46
N LYS A 468 23.62 3.51 12.73
CA LYS A 468 25.09 3.45 12.88
C LYS A 468 25.59 4.45 13.90
N LYS A 469 25.05 5.69 13.92
CA LYS A 469 25.49 6.79 14.78
C LYS A 469 24.29 7.57 15.31
N ASP A 470 24.15 7.71 16.62
CA ASP A 470 23.03 8.37 17.30
C ASP A 470 22.82 9.84 16.89
N GLU A 471 23.86 10.53 16.43
CA GLU A 471 23.73 11.91 15.94
C GLU A 471 22.73 12.05 14.80
N TYR A 472 22.69 11.08 13.87
CA TYR A 472 21.75 11.04 12.76
C TYR A 472 20.31 10.68 13.16
N CYS A 473 20.08 10.26 14.39
CA CYS A 473 18.73 10.04 14.92
C CYS A 473 18.05 11.36 15.32
N ARG A 474 18.79 12.44 15.46
CA ARG A 474 18.21 13.76 15.76
C ARG A 474 17.66 14.42 14.48
N TYR A 475 16.54 15.09 14.63
CA TYR A 475 15.93 15.87 13.55
C TYR A 475 15.41 17.21 14.12
N PRO A 476 15.57 18.35 13.42
CA PRO A 476 16.41 18.47 12.24
C PRO A 476 17.91 18.51 12.57
N LEU A 477 18.73 18.07 11.63
CA LEU A 477 20.16 18.39 11.62
C LEU A 477 20.38 19.74 10.91
N PRO A 478 21.53 20.42 11.13
CA PRO A 478 21.84 21.66 10.42
C PRO A 478 21.85 21.55 8.89
N THR A 479 22.02 20.32 8.36
CA THR A 479 22.00 20.02 6.91
C THR A 479 20.62 19.69 6.37
N ASP A 480 19.63 19.51 7.24
CA ASP A 480 18.24 19.22 6.82
C ASP A 480 17.56 20.47 6.27
N CYS A 481 16.60 20.29 5.36
CA CYS A 481 15.90 21.44 4.80
C CYS A 481 14.77 21.96 5.76
#